data_9a5b8437cd7a3e55303b71f2bebbcb34
#
_entry.id   9a5b8437cd7a3e55303b71f2bebbcb34
#
_cell.length_a   1.000
_cell.length_b   1.000
_cell.length_c   1.000
_cell.angle_alpha   90.00
_cell.angle_beta   90.00
_cell.angle_gamma   90.00
#
_symmetry.space_group_name_H-M   'P 1'
#
loop_
_entity.id
_entity.type
_entity.pdbx_description
1 polymer ?
#
loop_
_entity_poly.entity_id
_entity_poly.type
_entity_poly.pdbx_seq_one_letter_code
_entity_poly.pdbx_strand_id
1 'polypeptide(L)'
;MRRKIKIKYFSKDIDKLSFVGGRDKSDWIDLRSAEDIELKKGEFHLIPLGVGMKLPKGYEANIVPRSSTYKNFKILQTNCFAVIDNSYSGNEDQWMMPVVAMEDTVIHKNDRICQFRINKIQPTIKLEEVENLDDISRGGIGSTGKV
;
A
#
# COMPACT_ATOMS: atom_id res chain seq x y z
N MET A 1 -18.76 4.44 -15.96
CA MET A 1 -18.18 5.79 -15.72
C MET A 1 -16.81 5.64 -15.10
N ARG A 2 -15.83 6.36 -15.62
CA ARG A 2 -14.47 6.35 -15.07
C ARG A 2 -14.39 7.20 -13.80
N ARG A 3 -13.67 6.72 -12.81
CA ARG A 3 -13.26 7.52 -11.67
C ARG A 3 -11.91 8.15 -12.01
N LYS A 4 -11.69 9.38 -11.57
CA LYS A 4 -10.43 10.08 -11.81
C LYS A 4 -9.62 10.17 -10.52
N ILE A 5 -8.33 9.90 -10.63
CA ILE A 5 -7.37 10.16 -9.58
C ILE A 5 -6.49 11.32 -10.07
N LYS A 6 -6.41 12.40 -9.29
CA LYS A 6 -5.44 13.44 -9.58
C LYS A 6 -4.11 13.01 -8.99
N ILE A 7 -3.06 12.99 -9.79
CA ILE A 7 -1.74 12.56 -9.34
C ILE A 7 -0.73 13.68 -9.51
N LYS A 8 0.08 13.87 -8.47
CA LYS A 8 1.23 14.76 -8.49
C LYS A 8 2.49 13.91 -8.42
N TYR A 9 3.45 14.19 -9.31
CA TYR A 9 4.78 13.58 -9.24
C TYR A 9 5.72 14.55 -8.56
N PHE A 10 6.41 14.08 -7.51
CA PHE A 10 7.33 14.92 -6.71
C PHE A 10 8.68 15.12 -7.38
N SER A 11 8.99 14.35 -8.42
CA SER A 11 10.22 14.44 -9.18
C SER A 11 9.91 14.21 -10.66
N LYS A 12 10.62 14.93 -11.55
CA LYS A 12 10.45 14.76 -13.00
C LYS A 12 11.02 13.43 -13.50
N ASP A 13 11.91 12.83 -12.75
CA ASP A 13 12.59 11.57 -13.14
C ASP A 13 11.85 10.31 -12.69
N ILE A 14 10.71 10.46 -12.04
CA ILE A 14 9.87 9.29 -11.72
C ILE A 14 9.09 8.89 -12.97
N ASP A 15 9.23 7.64 -13.37
CA ASP A 15 8.47 7.10 -14.49
C ASP A 15 6.98 7.13 -14.19
N LYS A 16 6.20 7.53 -15.19
CA LYS A 16 4.75 7.67 -15.01
C LYS A 16 4.10 6.34 -14.70
N LEU A 17 3.13 6.36 -13.81
CA LEU A 17 2.41 5.16 -13.39
C LEU A 17 1.44 4.70 -14.47
N SER A 18 1.31 3.40 -14.62
CA SER A 18 0.37 2.79 -15.55
C SER A 18 0.08 1.34 -15.15
N PHE A 19 -0.98 0.76 -15.71
CA PHE A 19 -1.22 -0.67 -15.56
C PHE A 19 -0.16 -1.45 -16.34
N VAL A 20 0.50 -2.37 -15.67
CA VAL A 20 1.54 -3.20 -16.30
C VAL A 20 0.90 -4.12 -17.33
N GLY A 21 1.31 -3.99 -18.58
CA GLY A 21 0.71 -4.76 -19.67
C GLY A 21 -0.70 -4.32 -20.06
N GLY A 22 -1.14 -3.17 -19.55
CA GLY A 22 -2.47 -2.64 -19.81
C GLY A 22 -3.51 -3.10 -18.80
N ARG A 23 -4.68 -2.48 -18.83
CA ARG A 23 -5.78 -2.72 -17.87
C ARG A 23 -6.24 -4.19 -17.86
N ASP A 24 -6.17 -4.87 -18.99
CA ASP A 24 -6.59 -6.28 -19.12
C ASP A 24 -5.62 -7.26 -18.44
N LYS A 25 -4.39 -6.85 -18.20
CA LYS A 25 -3.33 -7.69 -17.64
C LYS A 25 -3.08 -7.42 -16.17
N SER A 26 -3.46 -6.25 -15.67
CA SER A 26 -3.17 -5.84 -14.29
C SER A 26 -4.30 -4.99 -13.75
N ASP A 27 -4.79 -5.38 -12.57
CA ASP A 27 -5.78 -4.58 -11.85
C ASP A 27 -5.10 -3.58 -10.91
N TRP A 28 -3.94 -3.96 -10.34
CA TRP A 28 -3.16 -3.11 -9.46
C TRP A 28 -2.13 -2.33 -10.27
N ILE A 29 -1.79 -1.15 -9.80
CA ILE A 29 -0.80 -0.27 -10.43
C ILE A 29 0.49 -0.32 -9.62
N ASP A 30 1.62 -0.59 -10.28
CA ASP A 30 2.92 -0.62 -9.62
C ASP A 30 3.37 0.78 -9.20
N LEU A 31 3.97 0.85 -8.01
CA LEU A 31 4.62 2.04 -7.47
C LEU A 31 6.12 1.85 -7.47
N ARG A 32 6.84 2.94 -7.63
CA ARG A 32 8.29 2.94 -7.83
C ARG A 32 9.01 3.63 -6.68
N SER A 33 10.23 3.20 -6.42
CA SER A 33 11.10 3.94 -5.52
C SER A 33 11.46 5.28 -6.14
N ALA A 34 11.36 6.35 -5.37
CA ALA A 34 11.75 7.69 -5.83
C ALA A 34 13.23 7.99 -5.62
N GLU A 35 13.97 7.06 -5.01
CA GLU A 35 15.38 7.28 -4.68
C GLU A 35 16.21 6.01 -4.84
N ASP A 36 17.52 6.19 -4.99
CA ASP A 36 18.49 5.11 -4.87
C ASP A 36 18.75 4.89 -3.39
N ILE A 37 18.66 3.64 -2.93
CA ILE A 37 18.75 3.31 -1.51
C ILE A 37 19.65 2.09 -1.33
N GLU A 38 20.51 2.17 -0.33
CA GLU A 38 21.29 1.03 0.14
C GLU A 38 20.87 0.76 1.59
N LEU A 39 20.39 -0.46 1.86
CA LEU A 39 19.94 -0.85 3.19
C LEU A 39 20.76 -2.01 3.71
N LYS A 40 21.12 -1.95 5.00
CA LYS A 40 21.73 -3.06 5.71
C LYS A 40 20.65 -3.93 6.34
N LYS A 41 20.96 -5.22 6.50
CA LYS A 41 20.07 -6.17 7.17
C LYS A 41 19.56 -5.61 8.49
N GLY A 42 18.25 -5.63 8.68
CA GLY A 42 17.58 -5.14 9.89
C GLY A 42 17.26 -3.64 9.89
N GLU A 43 17.73 -2.90 8.89
CA GLU A 43 17.50 -1.46 8.82
C GLU A 43 16.06 -1.15 8.41
N PHE A 44 15.44 -0.20 9.11
CA PHE A 44 14.13 0.34 8.77
C PHE A 44 14.29 1.58 7.90
N HIS A 45 13.44 1.73 6.87
CA HIS A 45 13.47 2.91 6.01
C HIS A 45 12.08 3.22 5.48
N LEU A 46 11.79 4.51 5.36
CA LEU A 46 10.59 5.00 4.67
C LEU A 46 10.99 5.34 3.24
N ILE A 47 10.60 4.48 2.30
CA ILE A 47 10.94 4.70 0.90
C ILE A 47 9.94 5.65 0.28
N PRO A 48 10.37 6.83 -0.21
CA PRO A 48 9.47 7.72 -0.90
C PRO A 48 9.07 7.13 -2.25
N LEU A 49 7.80 7.23 -2.59
CA LEU A 49 7.26 6.66 -3.84
C LEU A 49 7.12 7.71 -4.94
N GLY A 50 7.45 8.96 -4.63
CA GLY A 50 7.51 10.04 -5.61
C GLY A 50 6.16 10.53 -6.12
N VAL A 51 5.07 10.11 -5.50
CA VAL A 51 3.72 10.49 -5.91
C VAL A 51 2.87 10.91 -4.71
N GLY A 52 1.92 11.77 -4.98
CA GLY A 52 0.81 12.09 -4.08
C GLY A 52 -0.46 12.09 -4.92
N MET A 53 -1.59 11.78 -4.31
CA MET A 53 -2.82 11.63 -5.07
C MET A 53 -4.02 12.21 -4.35
N LYS A 54 -4.92 12.77 -5.13
CA LYS A 54 -6.26 13.10 -4.66
C LYS A 54 -7.21 12.05 -5.22
N LEU A 55 -7.69 11.19 -4.33
CA LEU A 55 -8.57 10.09 -4.68
C LEU A 55 -10.00 10.56 -4.92
N PRO A 56 -10.80 9.82 -5.69
CA PRO A 56 -12.21 10.14 -5.83
C PRO A 56 -12.92 10.09 -4.47
N LYS A 57 -13.95 10.89 -4.31
CA LYS A 57 -14.76 10.90 -3.08
C LYS A 57 -15.28 9.50 -2.78
N GLY A 58 -15.16 9.08 -1.53
CA GLY A 58 -15.63 7.76 -1.10
C GLY A 58 -14.68 6.61 -1.37
N TYR A 59 -13.42 6.91 -1.68
CA TYR A 59 -12.39 5.90 -1.92
C TYR A 59 -11.17 6.13 -1.04
N GLU A 60 -10.51 5.04 -0.73
CA GLU A 60 -9.17 5.02 -0.11
C GLU A 60 -8.24 4.28 -1.06
N ALA A 61 -6.94 4.39 -0.86
CA ALA A 61 -5.97 3.57 -1.57
C ALA A 61 -5.30 2.61 -0.61
N ASN A 62 -4.96 1.43 -1.12
CA ASN A 62 -4.24 0.43 -0.34
C ASN A 62 -2.98 0.04 -1.08
N ILE A 63 -1.87 -0.05 -0.35
CA ILE A 63 -0.56 -0.40 -0.90
C ILE A 63 -0.13 -1.73 -0.31
N VAL A 64 0.26 -2.65 -1.19
CA VAL A 64 0.78 -3.97 -0.81
C VAL A 64 2.07 -4.25 -1.59
N PRO A 65 2.92 -5.16 -1.12
CA PRO A 65 4.07 -5.60 -1.92
C PRO A 65 3.61 -6.26 -3.22
N ARG A 66 4.49 -6.29 -4.20
CA ARG A 66 4.31 -7.13 -5.38
C ARG A 66 4.74 -8.55 -5.04
N SER A 67 4.29 -9.52 -5.82
CA SER A 67 4.69 -10.92 -5.63
C SER A 67 6.21 -11.12 -5.67
N SER A 68 6.93 -10.25 -6.38
CA SER A 68 8.39 -10.32 -6.54
C SER A 68 9.17 -9.40 -5.60
N THR A 69 8.49 -8.63 -4.76
CA THR A 69 9.16 -7.63 -3.91
C THR A 69 10.24 -8.24 -3.03
N TYR A 70 9.91 -9.27 -2.28
CA TYR A 70 10.89 -9.91 -1.40
C TYR A 70 12.00 -10.59 -2.20
N LYS A 71 11.64 -11.30 -3.25
CA LYS A 71 12.60 -12.01 -4.09
C LYS A 71 13.66 -11.06 -4.66
N ASN A 72 13.21 -9.89 -5.16
CA ASN A 72 14.09 -8.95 -5.84
C ASN A 72 14.83 -8.01 -4.89
N PHE A 73 14.19 -7.62 -3.79
CA PHE A 73 14.71 -6.54 -2.96
C PHE A 73 14.96 -6.92 -1.49
N LYS A 74 14.56 -8.11 -1.06
CA LYS A 74 14.77 -8.61 0.30
C LYS A 74 14.23 -7.67 1.37
N ILE A 75 13.12 -6.98 1.08
CA ILE A 75 12.45 -6.08 2.00
C ILE A 75 11.06 -6.59 2.35
N LEU A 76 10.62 -6.29 3.57
CA LEU A 76 9.25 -6.52 4.01
C LEU A 76 8.60 -5.16 4.26
N GLN A 77 7.37 -5.00 3.79
CA GLN A 77 6.58 -3.81 4.09
C GLN A 77 6.08 -3.93 5.53
N THR A 78 6.48 -2.98 6.38
CA THR A 78 6.23 -3.11 7.82
C THR A 78 4.77 -2.91 8.22
N ASN A 79 4.00 -2.19 7.43
CA ASN A 79 2.56 -2.04 7.66
C ASN A 79 1.72 -3.01 6.83
N CYS A 80 2.33 -3.99 6.18
CA CYS A 80 1.70 -5.11 5.47
C CYS A 80 0.64 -4.73 4.44
N PHE A 81 -0.36 -4.00 4.85
CA PHE A 81 -1.48 -3.51 4.05
C PHE A 81 -1.64 -2.03 4.38
N ALA A 82 -1.01 -1.17 3.59
CA ALA A 82 -1.03 0.26 3.85
C ALA A 82 -2.39 0.86 3.52
N VAL A 83 -2.81 1.79 4.34
CA VAL A 83 -4.05 2.54 4.11
C VAL A 83 -3.67 3.99 3.84
N ILE A 84 -4.01 4.46 2.64
CA ILE A 84 -3.91 5.87 2.27
C ILE A 84 -5.32 6.43 2.37
N ASP A 85 -5.56 7.15 3.45
CA ASP A 85 -6.87 7.76 3.69
C ASP A 85 -7.20 8.80 2.61
N ASN A 86 -8.48 8.96 2.31
CA ASN A 86 -8.94 9.95 1.33
C ASN A 86 -8.45 11.36 1.67
N SER A 87 -8.32 11.69 2.95
CA SER A 87 -7.84 12.99 3.43
C SER A 87 -6.35 13.25 3.19
N TYR A 88 -5.56 12.21 2.89
CA TYR A 88 -4.13 12.35 2.63
C TYR A 88 -3.90 12.79 1.18
N SER A 89 -4.28 14.02 0.88
CA SER A 89 -4.36 14.54 -0.49
C SER A 89 -3.75 15.93 -0.66
N GLY A 90 -2.94 16.37 0.29
CA GLY A 90 -2.30 17.66 0.25
C GLY A 90 -1.09 17.71 -0.67
N ASN A 91 -0.61 18.91 -0.99
CA ASN A 91 0.52 19.11 -1.90
C ASN A 91 1.84 18.51 -1.40
N GLU A 92 1.97 18.30 -0.09
CA GLU A 92 3.17 17.73 0.51
C GLU A 92 2.96 16.28 0.97
N ASP A 93 1.80 15.71 0.69
CA ASP A 93 1.41 14.37 1.17
C ASP A 93 1.93 13.30 0.20
N GLN A 94 3.23 13.08 0.22
CA GLN A 94 3.88 12.07 -0.59
C GLN A 94 3.63 10.68 -0.01
N TRP A 95 3.32 9.73 -0.89
CA TRP A 95 3.17 8.33 -0.52
C TRP A 95 4.52 7.72 -0.20
N MET A 96 4.55 6.88 0.82
CA MET A 96 5.76 6.20 1.32
C MET A 96 5.51 4.71 1.46
N MET A 97 6.58 3.92 1.33
CA MET A 97 6.56 2.50 1.67
C MET A 97 7.51 2.27 2.85
N PRO A 98 6.97 2.00 4.04
CA PRO A 98 7.81 1.65 5.19
C PRO A 98 8.29 0.20 5.04
N VAL A 99 9.59 -0.01 5.16
CA VAL A 99 10.18 -1.34 4.96
C VAL A 99 11.23 -1.65 6.03
N VAL A 100 11.46 -2.94 6.24
CA VAL A 100 12.63 -3.45 6.93
C VAL A 100 13.40 -4.34 5.96
N ALA A 101 14.71 -4.16 5.89
CA ALA A 101 15.57 -5.01 5.07
C ALA A 101 15.87 -6.31 5.81
N MET A 102 15.61 -7.45 5.18
CA MET A 102 15.89 -8.76 5.75
C MET A 102 17.30 -9.23 5.44
N GLU A 103 17.92 -8.61 4.44
CA GLU A 103 19.32 -8.82 4.03
C GLU A 103 19.85 -7.48 3.53
N ASP A 104 21.18 -7.36 3.40
CA ASP A 104 21.76 -6.20 2.72
C ASP A 104 21.19 -6.12 1.31
N THR A 105 20.73 -4.95 0.91
CA THR A 105 20.05 -4.80 -0.39
C THR A 105 20.26 -3.41 -0.96
N VAL A 106 20.09 -3.32 -2.28
CA VAL A 106 20.15 -2.07 -3.03
C VAL A 106 18.86 -1.95 -3.84
N ILE A 107 18.24 -0.79 -3.77
CA ILE A 107 17.05 -0.46 -4.55
C ILE A 107 17.40 0.78 -5.37
N HIS A 108 17.10 0.73 -6.65
CA HIS A 108 17.38 1.84 -7.56
C HIS A 108 16.11 2.65 -7.80
N LYS A 109 16.30 3.94 -8.02
CA LYS A 109 15.23 4.83 -8.44
C LYS A 109 14.47 4.22 -9.63
N ASN A 110 13.16 4.29 -9.59
CA ASN A 110 12.23 3.70 -10.55
C ASN A 110 12.06 2.18 -10.46
N ASP A 111 12.75 1.49 -9.57
CA ASP A 111 12.42 0.10 -9.29
C ASP A 111 10.98 -0.01 -8.81
N ARG A 112 10.25 -0.98 -9.33
CA ARG A 112 8.85 -1.24 -8.92
C ARG A 112 8.86 -2.10 -7.67
N ILE A 113 8.53 -1.49 -6.53
CA ILE A 113 8.70 -2.12 -5.21
C ILE A 113 7.41 -2.49 -4.51
N CYS A 114 6.30 -1.93 -4.93
CA CYS A 114 4.98 -2.23 -4.37
C CYS A 114 3.91 -1.88 -5.39
N GLN A 115 2.65 -2.01 -5.01
CA GLN A 115 1.52 -1.77 -5.90
C GLN A 115 0.33 -1.24 -5.11
N PHE A 116 -0.57 -0.55 -5.79
CA PHE A 116 -1.76 0.00 -5.15
C PHE A 116 -3.02 -0.22 -5.99
N ARG A 117 -4.14 -0.16 -5.32
CA ARG A 117 -5.45 0.03 -5.93
C ARG A 117 -6.31 0.89 -5.01
N ILE A 118 -7.40 1.42 -5.53
CA ILE A 118 -8.37 2.14 -4.71
C ILE A 118 -9.53 1.22 -4.35
N ASN A 119 -10.10 1.43 -3.17
CA ASN A 119 -11.25 0.68 -2.67
C ASN A 119 -12.26 1.66 -2.10
N LYS A 120 -13.54 1.29 -2.12
CA LYS A 120 -14.57 2.09 -1.46
C LYS A 120 -14.31 2.10 0.04
N ILE A 121 -14.51 3.25 0.66
CA ILE A 121 -14.45 3.34 2.13
C ILE A 121 -15.67 2.62 2.71
N GLN A 122 -15.55 2.25 3.98
CA GLN A 122 -16.66 1.59 4.67
C GLN A 122 -17.84 2.55 4.81
N PRO A 123 -19.07 2.02 4.96
CA PRO A 123 -20.23 2.86 5.21
C PRO A 123 -20.07 3.60 6.54
N THR A 124 -20.85 4.67 6.71
CA THR A 124 -20.91 5.36 8.00
C THR A 124 -21.42 4.38 9.05
N ILE A 125 -20.64 4.21 10.11
CA ILE A 125 -20.99 3.31 11.20
C ILE A 125 -21.08 4.08 12.51
N LYS A 126 -21.90 3.58 13.41
CA LYS A 126 -22.01 4.03 14.77
C LYS A 126 -21.66 2.87 15.69
N LEU A 127 -20.71 3.08 16.57
CA LEU A 127 -20.36 2.08 17.57
C LEU A 127 -21.32 2.23 18.75
N GLU A 128 -22.14 1.24 18.99
CA GLU A 128 -23.08 1.22 20.10
C GLU A 128 -22.58 0.24 21.15
N GLU A 129 -22.23 0.76 22.32
CA GLU A 129 -21.80 -0.09 23.43
C GLU A 129 -22.98 -0.86 24.00
N VAL A 130 -22.84 -2.16 24.13
CA VAL A 130 -23.82 -3.04 24.75
C VAL A 130 -23.12 -3.95 25.75
N GLU A 131 -23.86 -4.41 26.77
CA GLU A 131 -23.30 -5.36 27.72
C GLU A 131 -23.36 -6.79 27.21
N ASN A 132 -24.29 -7.08 26.31
CA ASN A 132 -24.54 -8.42 25.79
C ASN A 132 -24.80 -8.37 24.28
N LEU A 133 -24.15 -9.26 23.53
CA LEU A 133 -24.32 -9.34 22.08
C LEU A 133 -25.48 -10.25 21.66
N ASP A 134 -26.18 -10.87 22.64
CA ASP A 134 -27.38 -11.70 22.46
C ASP A 134 -27.18 -12.98 21.66
N ASP A 135 -25.96 -13.36 21.36
CA ASP A 135 -25.67 -14.58 20.61
C ASP A 135 -24.88 -15.61 21.43
N ILE A 136 -25.01 -16.87 21.03
CA ILE A 136 -24.23 -17.95 21.60
C ILE A 136 -22.80 -17.87 21.08
N SER A 137 -21.82 -17.98 21.97
CA SER A 137 -20.41 -17.97 21.59
C SER A 137 -20.06 -19.18 20.73
N ARG A 138 -19.45 -18.97 19.57
CA ARG A 138 -19.10 -20.06 18.65
C ARG A 138 -17.68 -20.62 18.82
N GLY A 139 -16.88 -19.97 19.65
CA GLY A 139 -15.47 -20.28 19.79
C GLY A 139 -14.59 -19.46 18.86
N GLY A 140 -13.31 -19.53 19.06
CA GLY A 140 -12.31 -18.72 18.36
C GLY A 140 -11.15 -19.53 17.80
N ILE A 141 -9.96 -18.93 17.89
CA ILE A 141 -8.73 -19.51 17.34
C ILE A 141 -8.49 -20.90 17.91
N GLY A 142 -8.35 -21.90 17.03
CA GLY A 142 -8.10 -23.28 17.43
C GLY A 142 -9.34 -24.07 17.85
N SER A 143 -10.53 -23.46 17.88
CA SER A 143 -11.76 -24.12 18.30
C SER A 143 -12.20 -25.23 17.34
N THR A 144 -11.80 -25.20 16.08
CA THR A 144 -12.11 -26.23 15.09
C THR A 144 -11.03 -27.33 15.03
N GLY A 145 -9.98 -27.20 15.82
CA GLY A 145 -8.91 -28.17 15.87
C GLY A 145 -7.86 -28.01 14.77
N LYS A 146 -6.87 -28.90 14.83
CA LYS A 146 -5.71 -28.84 13.93
C LYS A 146 -5.88 -29.76 12.71
N VAL A 147 -6.75 -30.71 12.81
CA VAL A 147 -7.04 -31.72 11.78
C VAL A 147 -8.54 -31.86 11.58
#